data_c961f3d6f5a29a2571836df88f91fdb5
#
_entry.id   c961f3d6f5a29a2571836df88f91fdb5
#
_cell.length_a   1.000
_cell.length_b   1.000
_cell.length_c   1.000
_cell.angle_alpha   90.00
_cell.angle_beta   90.00
_cell.angle_gamma   90.00
#
_symmetry.space_group_name_H-M   'P 1'
#
loop_
_entity.id
_entity.type
_entity.pdbx_description
1 polymer ?
#
loop_
_entity_poly.entity_id
_entity_poly.type
_entity_poly.pdbx_seq_one_letter_code
_entity_poly.pdbx_strand_id
1 'polypeptide(L)'
;MQSTVAFISHRSTHKDFVRKIVDTVKRDNCIVDEFDFYPATKTVNEIVRNLNFAPIFVLLISKDALESDWIKLEMSKARQLYDTGVIREFMPFIIEEGVKLEELPSWMTRDWSLNIKTITSPKIIGQFIIETQRKIRCVGNNAYGNWINTFIGRSNELDEFQRAMYDSVYMPHRSLIVSGKPGSGRTRFIQKCIQDSSGLSFIPEGFQIKLPQKTYLDNFILQLHEGLGFSKASYEDSLKLDHEHQITKCVSYINQIINAHSFLLIEDEMSFVSYDGTISEWGKEIISHPAMIDSLKIFISSRVKPRYSELRAYPQIIHINLSGFTKDERKRLFVNCCRYYNVQLNDSDVDFFVDRLQSSPQQLEQAVREIKDKNVRFAKKDIKNLIAIGDEVFSRVISWFKGDETALTLAKVLAEVDMISFDLLEQLYEEDYPKIEQLVNNFESLSILDFYGPGGNNISLDGGVSDYIRRSKLDLDPIMKTRIEEIIFNKIDTAEDDLGELSIFLHDLRKQLLSGKGFAYVMPSI
;
A
#
# COMPACT_ATOMS: atom_id res chain seq x y z
N MET A 1 -16.28 -23.77 1.15
CA MET A 1 -15.20 -23.03 0.46
C MET A 1 -14.57 -23.97 -0.55
N GLN A 2 -14.35 -23.52 -1.78
CA GLN A 2 -13.58 -24.31 -2.75
C GLN A 2 -12.12 -24.35 -2.29
N SER A 3 -11.49 -25.53 -2.38
CA SER A 3 -10.06 -25.66 -2.13
C SER A 3 -9.27 -24.76 -3.07
N THR A 4 -8.19 -24.19 -2.59
CA THR A 4 -7.22 -23.40 -3.37
C THR A 4 -5.80 -23.90 -3.15
N VAL A 5 -5.67 -25.13 -2.67
CA VAL A 5 -4.37 -25.76 -2.36
C VAL A 5 -3.61 -26.02 -3.65
N ALA A 6 -2.30 -25.80 -3.63
CA ALA A 6 -1.40 -26.09 -4.75
C ALA A 6 -0.63 -27.40 -4.50
N PHE A 7 -0.63 -28.30 -5.47
CA PHE A 7 0.25 -29.46 -5.47
C PHE A 7 1.56 -29.10 -6.15
N ILE A 8 2.69 -29.29 -5.45
CA ILE A 8 4.03 -28.93 -5.94
C ILE A 8 4.79 -30.22 -6.32
N SER A 9 4.86 -30.50 -7.62
CA SER A 9 5.63 -31.61 -8.18
C SER A 9 7.10 -31.20 -8.38
N HIS A 10 8.01 -31.98 -7.83
CA HIS A 10 9.44 -31.67 -7.85
C HIS A 10 10.33 -32.91 -7.74
N ARG A 11 11.58 -32.80 -8.11
CA ARG A 11 12.60 -33.82 -7.89
C ARG A 11 13.13 -33.77 -6.45
N SER A 12 13.43 -34.91 -5.86
CA SER A 12 13.97 -35.01 -4.49
C SER A 12 15.27 -34.22 -4.27
N THR A 13 16.03 -33.94 -5.32
CA THR A 13 17.23 -33.09 -5.29
C THR A 13 16.92 -31.62 -4.98
N HIS A 14 15.67 -31.16 -5.17
CA HIS A 14 15.24 -29.76 -5.01
C HIS A 14 14.43 -29.50 -3.73
N LYS A 15 14.53 -30.35 -2.70
CA LYS A 15 13.78 -30.21 -1.44
C LYS A 15 13.97 -28.86 -0.76
N ASP A 16 15.19 -28.35 -0.69
CA ASP A 16 15.47 -27.06 -0.06
C ASP A 16 14.87 -25.88 -0.86
N PHE A 17 14.82 -26.00 -2.17
CA PHE A 17 14.14 -25.03 -3.04
C PHE A 17 12.63 -25.04 -2.76
N VAL A 18 12.02 -26.20 -2.67
CA VAL A 18 10.59 -26.36 -2.37
C VAL A 18 10.24 -25.87 -0.98
N ARG A 19 11.08 -26.12 0.03
CA ARG A 19 10.86 -25.59 1.40
C ARG A 19 10.73 -24.08 1.40
N LYS A 20 11.57 -23.35 0.64
CA LYS A 20 11.47 -21.90 0.50
C LYS A 20 10.18 -21.45 -0.21
N ILE A 21 9.65 -22.25 -1.14
CA ILE A 21 8.33 -21.99 -1.74
C ILE A 21 7.26 -22.18 -0.67
N VAL A 22 7.29 -23.28 0.10
CA VAL A 22 6.35 -23.58 1.18
C VAL A 22 6.36 -22.50 2.26
N ASP A 23 7.52 -21.98 2.63
CA ASP A 23 7.65 -20.86 3.57
C ASP A 23 6.93 -19.60 3.08
N THR A 24 6.95 -19.34 1.78
CA THR A 24 6.26 -18.21 1.16
C THR A 24 4.76 -18.42 1.09
N VAL A 25 4.31 -19.59 0.58
CA VAL A 25 2.88 -19.93 0.34
C VAL A 25 2.14 -20.25 1.64
N LYS A 26 2.85 -20.68 2.66
CA LYS A 26 2.41 -21.31 3.91
C LYS A 26 1.98 -22.76 3.71
N ARG A 27 2.32 -23.57 4.71
CA ARG A 27 2.15 -25.02 4.69
C ARG A 27 0.72 -25.50 4.39
N ASP A 28 -0.28 -24.83 4.97
CA ASP A 28 -1.70 -25.21 4.83
C ASP A 28 -2.27 -24.94 3.43
N ASN A 29 -1.55 -24.22 2.60
CA ASN A 29 -1.97 -23.83 1.25
C ASN A 29 -1.29 -24.64 0.14
N CYS A 30 -0.45 -25.62 0.47
CA CYS A 30 0.24 -26.46 -0.51
C CYS A 30 0.36 -27.92 -0.06
N ILE A 31 0.44 -28.83 -1.03
CA ILE A 31 0.70 -30.24 -0.86
C ILE A 31 2.06 -30.54 -1.49
N VAL A 32 2.91 -31.21 -0.74
CA VAL A 32 4.26 -31.63 -1.16
C VAL A 32 4.47 -33.08 -0.72
N ASP A 33 4.99 -33.93 -1.60
CA ASP A 33 5.17 -35.36 -1.36
C ASP A 33 5.96 -35.69 -0.10
N GLU A 34 6.98 -34.89 0.22
CA GLU A 34 7.83 -35.08 1.40
C GLU A 34 7.06 -34.99 2.74
N PHE A 35 5.98 -34.21 2.79
CA PHE A 35 5.29 -33.89 4.05
C PHE A 35 3.89 -34.50 4.16
N ASP A 36 3.26 -34.79 3.02
CA ASP A 36 1.83 -35.10 2.95
C ASP A 36 1.51 -36.56 2.63
N PHE A 37 2.55 -37.36 2.29
CA PHE A 37 2.35 -38.76 1.97
C PHE A 37 2.49 -39.63 3.22
N TYR A 38 1.49 -40.45 3.46
CA TYR A 38 1.51 -41.37 4.59
C TYR A 38 2.54 -42.49 4.38
N PRO A 39 3.37 -42.80 5.37
CA PRO A 39 4.28 -43.95 5.30
C PRO A 39 3.50 -45.26 5.03
N ALA A 40 4.06 -46.11 4.16
CA ALA A 40 3.50 -47.44 3.83
C ALA A 40 2.20 -47.47 2.99
N THR A 41 1.73 -46.34 2.45
CA THR A 41 0.62 -46.36 1.46
C THR A 41 1.13 -46.59 0.03
N LYS A 42 0.23 -47.08 -0.86
CA LYS A 42 0.55 -47.14 -2.29
C LYS A 42 0.65 -45.75 -2.84
N THR A 43 1.84 -45.31 -3.12
CA THR A 43 2.19 -43.93 -3.45
C THR A 43 1.43 -43.38 -4.67
N VAL A 44 1.07 -44.23 -5.66
CA VAL A 44 0.23 -43.81 -6.81
C VAL A 44 -1.17 -43.37 -6.39
N ASN A 45 -1.78 -44.07 -5.42
CA ASN A 45 -3.11 -43.74 -4.93
C ASN A 45 -3.09 -42.43 -4.13
N GLU A 46 -2.01 -42.16 -3.40
CA GLU A 46 -1.81 -40.90 -2.67
C GLU A 46 -1.65 -39.72 -3.66
N ILE A 47 -0.90 -39.90 -4.73
CA ILE A 47 -0.78 -38.86 -5.78
C ILE A 47 -2.17 -38.53 -6.33
N VAL A 48 -2.92 -39.52 -6.77
CA VAL A 48 -4.25 -39.29 -7.37
C VAL A 48 -5.20 -38.62 -6.36
N ARG A 49 -5.15 -39.06 -5.11
CA ARG A 49 -5.94 -38.47 -4.03
C ARG A 49 -5.60 -37.00 -3.84
N ASN A 50 -4.33 -36.69 -3.66
CA ASN A 50 -3.86 -35.34 -3.39
C ASN A 50 -4.08 -34.40 -4.58
N LEU A 51 -3.90 -34.85 -5.80
CA LEU A 51 -4.20 -34.08 -7.02
C LEU A 51 -5.70 -33.74 -7.15
N ASN A 52 -6.60 -34.63 -6.72
CA ASN A 52 -8.05 -34.36 -6.73
C ASN A 52 -8.47 -33.26 -5.75
N PHE A 53 -7.66 -32.98 -4.72
CA PHE A 53 -7.92 -31.88 -3.77
C PHE A 53 -7.23 -30.57 -4.16
N ALA A 54 -6.26 -30.61 -5.08
CA ALA A 54 -5.44 -29.48 -5.46
C ALA A 54 -5.87 -28.90 -6.82
N PRO A 55 -6.61 -27.79 -6.87
CA PRO A 55 -7.00 -27.14 -8.13
C PRO A 55 -5.83 -26.48 -8.86
N ILE A 56 -4.65 -26.39 -8.24
CA ILE A 56 -3.44 -25.82 -8.81
C ILE A 56 -2.37 -26.92 -8.83
N PHE A 57 -1.80 -27.16 -10.00
CA PHE A 57 -0.65 -28.03 -10.16
C PHE A 57 0.58 -27.21 -10.56
N VAL A 58 1.61 -27.27 -9.74
CA VAL A 58 2.89 -26.60 -9.95
C VAL A 58 3.93 -27.63 -10.31
N LEU A 59 4.55 -27.50 -11.47
CA LEU A 59 5.61 -28.39 -11.93
C LEU A 59 6.95 -27.64 -11.93
N LEU A 60 7.88 -28.11 -11.11
CA LEU A 60 9.25 -27.59 -11.08
C LEU A 60 10.12 -28.43 -12.02
N ILE A 61 10.57 -27.80 -13.10
CA ILE A 61 11.28 -28.45 -14.19
C ILE A 61 12.79 -28.23 -14.04
N SER A 62 13.52 -29.33 -13.88
CA SER A 62 14.99 -29.39 -13.99
C SER A 62 15.35 -30.51 -14.95
N LYS A 63 16.61 -30.63 -15.36
CA LYS A 63 17.07 -31.75 -16.20
C LYS A 63 16.75 -33.10 -15.57
N ASP A 64 17.10 -33.25 -14.29
CA ASP A 64 16.81 -34.47 -13.53
C ASP A 64 15.30 -34.76 -13.37
N ALA A 65 14.48 -33.71 -13.34
CA ALA A 65 13.02 -33.84 -13.23
C ALA A 65 12.41 -34.45 -14.49
N LEU A 66 12.89 -34.06 -15.67
CA LEU A 66 12.41 -34.58 -16.96
C LEU A 66 12.73 -36.08 -17.15
N GLU A 67 13.79 -36.58 -16.52
CA GLU A 67 14.19 -37.99 -16.56
C GLU A 67 13.42 -38.87 -15.58
N SER A 68 12.79 -38.27 -14.57
CA SER A 68 12.11 -38.97 -13.48
C SER A 68 10.80 -39.62 -13.94
N ASP A 69 10.70 -40.94 -13.82
CA ASP A 69 9.45 -41.69 -14.10
C ASP A 69 8.32 -41.30 -13.13
N TRP A 70 8.68 -40.86 -11.90
CA TRP A 70 7.74 -40.38 -10.90
C TRP A 70 7.09 -39.07 -11.34
N ILE A 71 7.86 -38.08 -11.75
CA ILE A 71 7.36 -36.81 -12.25
C ILE A 71 6.55 -37.00 -13.53
N LYS A 72 6.96 -37.92 -14.43
CA LYS A 72 6.20 -38.28 -15.62
C LYS A 72 4.81 -38.82 -15.26
N LEU A 73 4.72 -39.62 -14.21
CA LEU A 73 3.44 -40.14 -13.69
C LEU A 73 2.56 -39.00 -13.14
N GLU A 74 3.12 -38.13 -12.30
CA GLU A 74 2.41 -36.97 -11.74
C GLU A 74 1.91 -36.05 -12.85
N MET A 75 2.75 -35.71 -13.82
CA MET A 75 2.38 -34.92 -15.01
C MET A 75 1.25 -35.56 -15.81
N SER A 76 1.31 -36.88 -16.04
CA SER A 76 0.27 -37.62 -16.78
C SER A 76 -1.07 -37.56 -16.07
N LYS A 77 -1.08 -37.72 -14.75
CA LYS A 77 -2.29 -37.64 -13.93
C LYS A 77 -2.82 -36.21 -13.84
N ALA A 78 -1.93 -35.25 -13.63
CA ALA A 78 -2.30 -33.84 -13.61
C ALA A 78 -2.89 -33.38 -14.96
N ARG A 79 -2.34 -33.87 -16.08
CA ARG A 79 -2.91 -33.62 -17.42
C ARG A 79 -4.34 -34.12 -17.54
N GLN A 80 -4.62 -35.37 -17.14
CA GLN A 80 -5.97 -35.94 -17.15
C GLN A 80 -6.96 -35.11 -16.31
N LEU A 81 -6.53 -34.67 -15.12
CA LEU A 81 -7.34 -33.86 -14.22
C LEU A 81 -7.53 -32.42 -14.71
N TYR A 82 -6.58 -31.86 -15.44
CA TYR A 82 -6.70 -30.57 -16.09
C TYR A 82 -7.71 -30.60 -17.24
N ASP A 83 -7.65 -31.64 -18.09
CA ASP A 83 -8.61 -31.87 -19.18
C ASP A 83 -10.07 -32.03 -18.67
N THR A 84 -10.24 -32.57 -17.47
CA THR A 84 -11.55 -32.72 -16.81
C THR A 84 -11.96 -31.52 -15.97
N GLY A 85 -11.10 -30.49 -15.85
CA GLY A 85 -11.38 -29.26 -15.09
C GLY A 85 -11.27 -29.41 -13.57
N VAL A 86 -10.75 -30.52 -13.04
CA VAL A 86 -10.44 -30.69 -11.61
C VAL A 86 -9.24 -29.83 -11.23
N ILE A 87 -8.15 -29.92 -11.99
CA ILE A 87 -7.07 -28.95 -11.95
C ILE A 87 -7.48 -27.78 -12.83
N ARG A 88 -7.46 -26.59 -12.29
CA ARG A 88 -7.87 -25.34 -12.95
C ARG A 88 -6.69 -24.57 -13.53
N GLU A 89 -5.55 -24.65 -12.85
CA GLU A 89 -4.32 -23.98 -13.25
C GLU A 89 -3.16 -24.96 -13.25
N PHE A 90 -2.44 -25.02 -14.36
CA PHE A 90 -1.24 -25.81 -14.54
C PHE A 90 -0.05 -24.86 -14.71
N MET A 91 0.88 -24.86 -13.76
CA MET A 91 1.95 -23.86 -13.63
C MET A 91 3.33 -24.54 -13.78
N PRO A 92 3.89 -24.62 -15.00
CA PRO A 92 5.24 -25.14 -15.22
C PRO A 92 6.29 -24.04 -15.07
N PHE A 93 7.30 -24.31 -14.24
CA PHE A 93 8.44 -23.42 -14.04
C PHE A 93 9.75 -24.15 -14.29
N ILE A 94 10.60 -23.62 -15.17
CA ILE A 94 11.98 -24.07 -15.32
C ILE A 94 12.80 -23.41 -14.21
N ILE A 95 13.39 -24.24 -13.32
CA ILE A 95 14.07 -23.77 -12.12
C ILE A 95 15.59 -23.78 -12.21
N GLU A 96 16.14 -24.27 -13.33
CA GLU A 96 17.58 -24.25 -13.57
C GLU A 96 17.91 -23.77 -14.99
N GLU A 97 19.08 -23.17 -15.16
CA GLU A 97 19.57 -22.72 -16.45
C GLU A 97 19.93 -23.91 -17.35
N GLY A 98 19.72 -23.75 -18.65
CA GLY A 98 20.12 -24.71 -19.67
C GLY A 98 19.09 -25.82 -19.98
N VAL A 99 17.89 -25.80 -19.38
CA VAL A 99 16.74 -26.58 -19.84
C VAL A 99 16.12 -25.85 -21.04
N LYS A 100 16.01 -26.54 -22.20
CA LYS A 100 15.44 -25.97 -23.42
C LYS A 100 13.96 -26.35 -23.56
N LEU A 101 13.18 -25.46 -24.18
CA LEU A 101 11.74 -25.71 -24.40
C LEU A 101 11.48 -26.93 -25.29
N GLU A 102 12.43 -27.26 -26.19
CA GLU A 102 12.36 -28.43 -27.07
C GLU A 102 12.47 -29.76 -26.30
N GLU A 103 13.04 -29.76 -25.10
CA GLU A 103 13.18 -30.94 -24.25
C GLU A 103 11.88 -31.26 -23.49
N LEU A 104 10.93 -30.33 -23.50
CA LEU A 104 9.65 -30.49 -22.80
C LEU A 104 8.65 -31.31 -23.66
N PRO A 105 7.70 -31.99 -23.02
CA PRO A 105 6.64 -32.71 -23.72
C PRO A 105 5.88 -31.78 -24.70
N SER A 106 5.70 -32.26 -25.95
CA SER A 106 5.05 -31.46 -27.02
C SER A 106 3.64 -30.96 -26.65
N TRP A 107 2.91 -31.66 -25.80
CA TRP A 107 1.60 -31.25 -25.37
C TRP A 107 1.65 -29.98 -24.50
N MET A 108 2.74 -29.73 -23.77
CA MET A 108 2.89 -28.49 -22.98
C MET A 108 3.19 -27.28 -23.87
N THR A 109 4.03 -27.46 -24.87
CA THR A 109 4.55 -26.36 -25.70
C THR A 109 3.71 -26.10 -26.95
N ARG A 110 3.08 -27.14 -27.54
CA ARG A 110 2.30 -27.04 -28.79
C ARG A 110 0.79 -27.14 -28.54
N ASP A 111 0.32 -28.22 -27.90
CA ASP A 111 -1.12 -28.49 -27.79
C ASP A 111 -1.82 -27.53 -26.86
N TRP A 112 -1.23 -27.28 -25.69
CA TRP A 112 -1.79 -26.37 -24.68
C TRP A 112 -1.19 -24.96 -24.72
N SER A 113 -0.06 -24.79 -25.41
CA SER A 113 0.66 -23.50 -25.47
C SER A 113 0.85 -22.87 -24.09
N LEU A 114 1.29 -23.68 -23.11
CA LEU A 114 1.46 -23.21 -21.74
C LEU A 114 2.52 -22.11 -21.66
N ASN A 115 2.24 -21.10 -20.83
CA ASN A 115 3.22 -20.05 -20.54
C ASN A 115 4.29 -20.57 -19.58
N ILE A 116 5.35 -21.18 -20.14
CA ILE A 116 6.45 -21.75 -19.38
C ILE A 116 7.48 -20.67 -19.12
N LYS A 117 7.75 -20.40 -17.84
CA LYS A 117 8.71 -19.38 -17.42
C LYS A 117 9.95 -20.02 -16.79
N THR A 118 11.12 -19.45 -17.09
CA THR A 118 12.36 -19.78 -16.37
C THR A 118 12.46 -18.88 -15.15
N ILE A 119 12.34 -19.46 -13.95
CA ILE A 119 12.37 -18.74 -12.67
C ILE A 119 13.19 -19.54 -11.67
N THR A 120 14.36 -19.03 -11.35
CA THR A 120 15.30 -19.64 -10.40
C THR A 120 15.06 -19.21 -8.95
N SER A 121 14.11 -18.30 -8.71
CA SER A 121 13.76 -17.82 -7.38
C SER A 121 12.54 -18.57 -6.80
N PRO A 122 12.71 -19.32 -5.69
CA PRO A 122 11.59 -20.01 -5.04
C PRO A 122 10.56 -19.04 -4.48
N LYS A 123 10.98 -17.86 -4.03
CA LYS A 123 10.09 -16.83 -3.49
C LYS A 123 9.16 -16.26 -4.57
N ILE A 124 9.68 -16.04 -5.77
CA ILE A 124 8.89 -15.60 -6.93
C ILE A 124 7.85 -16.64 -7.31
N ILE A 125 8.23 -17.93 -7.36
CA ILE A 125 7.29 -19.02 -7.63
C ILE A 125 6.20 -19.08 -6.56
N GLY A 126 6.57 -18.94 -5.28
CA GLY A 126 5.62 -18.88 -4.17
C GLY A 126 4.59 -17.76 -4.34
N GLN A 127 5.00 -16.60 -4.79
CA GLN A 127 4.10 -15.48 -5.03
C GLN A 127 3.16 -15.73 -6.20
N PHE A 128 3.62 -16.33 -7.30
CA PHE A 128 2.74 -16.77 -8.39
C PHE A 128 1.66 -17.74 -7.90
N ILE A 129 2.02 -18.67 -7.02
CA ILE A 129 1.06 -19.61 -6.42
C ILE A 129 0.01 -18.82 -5.60
N ILE A 130 0.43 -17.87 -4.75
CA ILE A 130 -0.47 -17.04 -3.95
C ILE A 130 -1.43 -16.23 -4.83
N GLU A 131 -0.93 -15.60 -5.89
CA GLU A 131 -1.76 -14.84 -6.83
C GLU A 131 -2.79 -15.74 -7.54
N THR A 132 -2.37 -16.94 -7.95
CA THR A 132 -3.26 -17.91 -8.60
C THR A 132 -4.32 -18.44 -7.64
N GLN A 133 -3.95 -18.72 -6.39
CA GLN A 133 -4.91 -19.07 -5.32
C GLN A 133 -5.95 -17.97 -5.11
N ARG A 134 -5.51 -16.72 -5.13
CA ARG A 134 -6.39 -15.55 -5.00
C ARG A 134 -7.33 -15.42 -6.20
N LYS A 135 -6.81 -15.57 -7.42
CA LYS A 135 -7.60 -15.60 -8.66
C LYS A 135 -8.72 -16.64 -8.56
N ILE A 136 -8.40 -17.87 -8.17
CA ILE A 136 -9.39 -18.96 -8.03
C ILE A 136 -10.43 -18.64 -6.95
N ARG A 137 -10.02 -18.06 -5.81
CA ARG A 137 -10.95 -17.62 -4.76
C ARG A 137 -11.90 -16.52 -5.24
N CYS A 138 -11.39 -15.55 -5.99
CA CYS A 138 -12.20 -14.46 -6.54
C CYS A 138 -13.24 -14.96 -7.55
N VAL A 139 -12.88 -15.90 -8.41
CA VAL A 139 -13.79 -16.49 -9.40
C VAL A 139 -14.80 -17.44 -8.75
N GLY A 140 -14.35 -18.22 -7.76
CA GLY A 140 -15.18 -19.26 -7.11
C GLY A 140 -16.15 -18.74 -6.04
N ASN A 141 -15.98 -17.52 -5.53
CA ASN A 141 -16.84 -16.91 -4.52
C ASN A 141 -17.18 -15.48 -4.94
N ASN A 142 -18.35 -15.30 -5.58
CA ASN A 142 -18.78 -14.01 -6.08
C ASN A 142 -18.81 -12.92 -4.98
N ALA A 143 -19.21 -13.25 -3.75
CA ALA A 143 -19.24 -12.29 -2.64
C ALA A 143 -17.82 -11.85 -2.25
N TYR A 144 -16.89 -12.80 -2.13
CA TYR A 144 -15.47 -12.51 -1.81
C TYR A 144 -14.76 -11.79 -2.95
N GLY A 145 -14.97 -12.24 -4.19
CA GLY A 145 -14.42 -11.60 -5.37
C GLY A 145 -14.94 -10.18 -5.54
N ASN A 146 -16.24 -9.95 -5.35
CA ASN A 146 -16.83 -8.63 -5.39
C ASN A 146 -16.26 -7.72 -4.29
N TRP A 147 -16.08 -8.23 -3.07
CA TRP A 147 -15.49 -7.46 -1.98
C TRP A 147 -14.03 -7.07 -2.26
N ILE A 148 -13.20 -8.04 -2.63
CA ILE A 148 -11.78 -7.79 -2.93
C ILE A 148 -11.61 -6.84 -4.12
N ASN A 149 -12.45 -6.93 -5.14
CA ASN A 149 -12.39 -6.08 -6.32
C ASN A 149 -13.16 -4.75 -6.15
N THR A 150 -13.91 -4.59 -5.06
CA THR A 150 -14.61 -3.33 -4.79
C THR A 150 -13.58 -2.23 -4.51
N PHE A 151 -13.64 -1.19 -5.33
CA PHE A 151 -12.89 0.04 -5.14
C PHE A 151 -13.87 1.21 -5.05
N ILE A 152 -13.73 2.05 -4.04
CA ILE A 152 -14.71 3.11 -3.73
C ILE A 152 -14.02 4.45 -3.63
N GLY A 153 -14.61 5.43 -4.30
CA GLY A 153 -14.12 6.81 -4.34
C GLY A 153 -12.89 6.97 -5.23
N ARG A 154 -12.16 8.04 -4.98
CA ARG A 154 -10.91 8.35 -5.68
C ARG A 154 -11.07 8.58 -7.18
N SER A 155 -12.24 9.01 -7.63
CA SER A 155 -12.49 9.22 -9.07
C SER A 155 -11.55 10.29 -9.65
N ASN A 156 -11.31 11.37 -8.91
CA ASN A 156 -10.42 12.45 -9.36
C ASN A 156 -8.97 11.98 -9.50
N GLU A 157 -8.49 11.23 -8.52
CA GLU A 157 -7.13 10.69 -8.52
C GLU A 157 -6.96 9.59 -9.60
N LEU A 158 -8.00 8.79 -9.88
CA LEU A 158 -7.97 7.85 -11.00
C LEU A 158 -7.99 8.56 -12.34
N ASP A 159 -8.77 9.61 -12.49
CA ASP A 159 -8.80 10.44 -13.70
C ASP A 159 -7.46 11.16 -13.92
N GLU A 160 -6.79 11.60 -12.85
CA GLU A 160 -5.45 12.18 -12.90
C GLU A 160 -4.43 11.13 -13.38
N PHE A 161 -4.47 9.92 -12.82
CA PHE A 161 -3.62 8.81 -13.25
C PHE A 161 -3.85 8.48 -14.74
N GLN A 162 -5.10 8.37 -15.18
CA GLN A 162 -5.42 8.08 -16.57
C GLN A 162 -4.91 9.17 -17.51
N ARG A 163 -5.11 10.45 -17.17
CA ARG A 163 -4.56 11.57 -17.95
C ARG A 163 -3.04 11.49 -18.06
N ALA A 164 -2.34 11.26 -16.97
CA ALA A 164 -0.87 11.10 -16.99
C ALA A 164 -0.44 9.93 -17.88
N MET A 165 -1.18 8.82 -17.88
CA MET A 165 -0.90 7.68 -18.78
C MET A 165 -1.12 8.00 -20.25
N TYR A 166 -2.11 8.82 -20.60
CA TYR A 166 -2.34 9.26 -21.98
C TYR A 166 -1.28 10.27 -22.46
N ASP A 167 -0.83 11.15 -21.59
CA ASP A 167 0.21 12.13 -21.90
C ASP A 167 1.59 11.49 -22.10
N SER A 168 1.76 10.23 -21.71
CA SER A 168 3.01 9.46 -21.83
C SER A 168 3.44 9.12 -23.27
N VAL A 169 2.69 9.51 -24.28
CA VAL A 169 3.02 9.26 -25.69
C VAL A 169 4.37 9.85 -26.09
N TYR A 170 4.82 10.92 -25.43
CA TYR A 170 6.08 11.62 -25.72
C TYR A 170 7.23 11.21 -24.79
N MET A 171 6.97 10.64 -23.63
CA MET A 171 7.99 10.18 -22.69
C MET A 171 7.46 9.00 -21.87
N PRO A 172 8.12 7.83 -21.91
CA PRO A 172 7.64 6.68 -21.15
C PRO A 172 7.78 6.92 -19.64
N HIS A 173 6.68 6.81 -18.93
CA HIS A 173 6.73 6.75 -17.48
C HIS A 173 7.19 5.37 -17.02
N ARG A 174 8.08 5.33 -16.03
CA ARG A 174 8.68 4.10 -15.47
C ARG A 174 8.16 3.79 -14.09
N SER A 175 7.79 4.83 -13.34
CA SER A 175 7.30 4.67 -11.97
C SER A 175 6.09 5.55 -11.65
N LEU A 176 5.26 5.04 -10.74
CA LEU A 176 4.17 5.77 -10.10
C LEU A 176 4.43 5.86 -8.60
N ILE A 177 4.55 7.07 -8.08
CA ILE A 177 4.57 7.33 -6.64
C ILE A 177 3.17 7.74 -6.21
N VAL A 178 2.58 6.98 -5.30
CA VAL A 178 1.32 7.34 -4.66
C VAL A 178 1.61 7.74 -3.22
N SER A 179 1.39 9.01 -2.92
CA SER A 179 1.57 9.54 -1.57
C SER A 179 0.23 9.75 -0.85
N GLY A 180 0.30 9.99 0.44
CA GLY A 180 -0.84 10.26 1.29
C GLY A 180 -0.63 9.73 2.70
N LYS A 181 -1.44 10.21 3.62
CA LYS A 181 -1.35 9.83 5.03
C LYS A 181 -1.51 8.31 5.25
N PRO A 182 -0.96 7.77 6.33
CA PRO A 182 -1.18 6.38 6.69
C PRO A 182 -2.68 6.03 6.72
N GLY A 183 -3.04 4.86 6.19
CA GLY A 183 -4.44 4.43 6.13
C GLY A 183 -5.28 5.03 5.00
N SER A 184 -4.75 5.92 4.15
CA SER A 184 -5.48 6.50 3.00
C SER A 184 -5.80 5.51 1.89
N GLY A 185 -5.25 4.29 1.93
CA GLY A 185 -5.50 3.25 0.93
C GLY A 185 -4.56 3.28 -0.28
N ARG A 186 -3.34 3.83 -0.13
CA ARG A 186 -2.33 3.94 -1.19
C ARG A 186 -2.08 2.64 -1.94
N THR A 187 -1.78 1.56 -1.22
CA THR A 187 -1.52 0.24 -1.82
C THR A 187 -2.73 -0.24 -2.61
N ARG A 188 -3.94 -0.01 -2.10
CA ARG A 188 -5.18 -0.38 -2.78
C ARG A 188 -5.42 0.46 -4.04
N PHE A 189 -5.09 1.74 -4.01
CA PHE A 189 -5.14 2.62 -5.17
C PHE A 189 -4.15 2.17 -6.25
N ILE A 190 -2.90 1.87 -5.88
CA ILE A 190 -1.89 1.33 -6.80
C ILE A 190 -2.40 0.04 -7.45
N GLN A 191 -2.92 -0.89 -6.66
CA GLN A 191 -3.48 -2.14 -7.19
C GLN A 191 -4.63 -1.89 -8.17
N LYS A 192 -5.45 -0.89 -7.92
CA LYS A 192 -6.51 -0.48 -8.85
C LYS A 192 -5.95 0.11 -10.15
N CYS A 193 -4.95 0.98 -10.06
CA CYS A 193 -4.25 1.51 -11.24
C CYS A 193 -3.64 0.39 -12.09
N ILE A 194 -2.99 -0.60 -11.45
CA ILE A 194 -2.43 -1.77 -12.15
C ILE A 194 -3.54 -2.59 -12.80
N GLN A 195 -4.64 -2.84 -12.10
CA GLN A 195 -5.78 -3.58 -12.63
C GLN A 195 -6.33 -2.90 -13.89
N ASP A 196 -6.57 -1.59 -13.82
CA ASP A 196 -7.16 -0.83 -14.91
C ASP A 196 -6.23 -0.72 -16.12
N SER A 197 -4.93 -0.47 -15.89
CA SER A 197 -3.93 -0.39 -16.98
C SER A 197 -3.61 -1.74 -17.62
N SER A 198 -3.78 -2.84 -16.89
CA SER A 198 -3.46 -4.19 -17.38
C SER A 198 -4.68 -4.98 -17.84
N GLY A 199 -5.89 -4.45 -17.72
CA GLY A 199 -7.14 -5.13 -18.06
C GLY A 199 -7.43 -6.40 -17.22
N LEU A 200 -6.89 -6.47 -16.00
CA LEU A 200 -7.02 -7.65 -15.15
C LEU A 200 -8.41 -7.73 -14.52
N SER A 201 -8.96 -8.93 -14.44
CA SER A 201 -10.26 -9.18 -13.80
C SER A 201 -10.22 -9.20 -12.27
N PHE A 202 -9.05 -9.11 -11.67
CA PHE A 202 -8.83 -9.10 -10.21
C PHE A 202 -7.71 -8.11 -9.86
N ILE A 203 -7.69 -7.66 -8.60
CA ILE A 203 -6.65 -6.75 -8.13
C ILE A 203 -5.40 -7.56 -7.77
N PRO A 204 -4.27 -7.35 -8.47
CA PRO A 204 -3.03 -8.07 -8.20
C PRO A 204 -2.35 -7.59 -6.91
N GLU A 205 -1.54 -8.44 -6.30
CA GLU A 205 -0.66 -8.05 -5.17
C GLU A 205 0.73 -7.64 -5.64
N GLY A 206 1.24 -8.31 -6.66
CA GLY A 206 2.56 -8.07 -7.21
C GLY A 206 3.71 -8.53 -6.32
N PHE A 207 4.93 -8.26 -6.77
CA PHE A 207 6.11 -8.46 -5.93
C PHE A 207 6.31 -7.24 -5.04
N GLN A 208 6.29 -7.44 -3.70
CA GLN A 208 6.33 -6.34 -2.72
C GLN A 208 7.67 -6.30 -2.00
N ILE A 209 8.23 -5.10 -1.91
CA ILE A 209 9.39 -4.77 -1.08
C ILE A 209 8.99 -3.70 -0.08
N LYS A 210 9.43 -3.84 1.18
CA LYS A 210 9.26 -2.81 2.20
C LYS A 210 10.58 -2.11 2.45
N LEU A 211 10.59 -0.80 2.34
CA LEU A 211 11.73 0.05 2.66
C LEU A 211 11.50 0.73 4.01
N PRO A 212 12.07 0.19 5.11
CA PRO A 212 12.08 0.87 6.40
C PRO A 212 12.77 2.22 6.33
N GLN A 213 12.53 3.09 7.30
CA GLN A 213 13.24 4.36 7.42
C GLN A 213 14.76 4.16 7.38
N LYS A 214 15.47 5.08 6.71
CA LYS A 214 16.94 5.05 6.56
C LYS A 214 17.44 3.82 5.80
N THR A 215 16.71 3.36 4.82
CA THR A 215 17.21 2.36 3.87
C THR A 215 18.16 3.05 2.88
N TYR A 216 19.40 2.63 2.86
CA TYR A 216 20.41 3.04 1.88
C TYR A 216 20.47 2.04 0.72
N LEU A 217 21.26 2.34 -0.30
CA LEU A 217 21.42 1.51 -1.49
C LEU A 217 21.79 0.04 -1.14
N ASP A 218 22.73 -0.17 -0.21
CA ASP A 218 23.15 -1.51 0.22
C ASP A 218 21.98 -2.33 0.80
N ASN A 219 21.15 -1.69 1.64
CA ASN A 219 19.97 -2.35 2.20
C ASN A 219 18.92 -2.65 1.13
N PHE A 220 18.79 -1.77 0.13
CA PHE A 220 17.88 -2.01 -0.99
C PHE A 220 18.37 -3.18 -1.85
N ILE A 221 19.67 -3.25 -2.16
CA ILE A 221 20.29 -4.39 -2.83
C ILE A 221 19.99 -5.68 -2.06
N LEU A 222 20.14 -5.68 -0.73
CA LEU A 222 19.86 -6.85 0.10
C LEU A 222 18.41 -7.31 -0.06
N GLN A 223 17.45 -6.39 -0.02
CA GLN A 223 16.03 -6.73 -0.15
C GLN A 223 15.67 -7.28 -1.54
N LEU A 224 16.25 -6.71 -2.60
CA LEU A 224 16.11 -7.24 -3.96
C LEU A 224 16.71 -8.65 -4.04
N HIS A 225 17.87 -8.83 -3.46
CA HIS A 225 18.60 -10.09 -3.44
C HIS A 225 17.85 -11.20 -2.69
N GLU A 226 17.34 -10.89 -1.50
CA GLU A 226 16.47 -11.78 -0.73
C GLU A 226 15.16 -12.07 -1.47
N GLY A 227 14.63 -11.03 -2.14
CA GLY A 227 13.46 -11.13 -2.98
C GLY A 227 13.62 -12.12 -4.12
N LEU A 228 14.78 -12.15 -4.75
CA LEU A 228 15.13 -13.08 -5.82
C LEU A 228 15.59 -14.45 -5.32
N GLY A 229 15.86 -14.58 -4.02
CA GLY A 229 16.28 -15.85 -3.41
C GLY A 229 17.74 -16.20 -3.66
N PHE A 230 18.60 -15.24 -3.98
CA PHE A 230 20.03 -15.45 -4.19
C PHE A 230 20.78 -15.78 -2.90
N SER A 231 21.99 -16.30 -3.02
CA SER A 231 22.81 -16.68 -1.88
C SER A 231 23.47 -15.47 -1.20
N LYS A 232 23.79 -15.59 0.09
CA LYS A 232 24.51 -14.55 0.84
C LYS A 232 25.84 -14.15 0.20
N ALA A 233 26.58 -15.12 -0.36
CA ALA A 233 27.86 -14.85 -1.03
C ALA A 233 27.70 -13.90 -2.23
N SER A 234 26.65 -14.08 -3.02
CA SER A 234 26.38 -13.20 -4.16
C SER A 234 25.99 -11.77 -3.73
N TYR A 235 25.39 -11.60 -2.54
CA TYR A 235 25.16 -10.28 -1.96
C TYR A 235 26.45 -9.61 -1.52
N GLU A 236 27.32 -10.33 -0.82
CA GLU A 236 28.64 -9.81 -0.39
C GLU A 236 29.49 -9.38 -1.59
N ASP A 237 29.42 -10.10 -2.71
CA ASP A 237 30.08 -9.70 -3.95
C ASP A 237 29.48 -8.44 -4.56
N SER A 238 28.15 -8.26 -4.45
CA SER A 238 27.49 -7.04 -4.92
C SER A 238 27.92 -5.80 -4.12
N LEU A 239 28.19 -5.93 -2.84
CA LEU A 239 28.67 -4.82 -1.99
C LEU A 239 30.09 -4.37 -2.30
N LYS A 240 30.92 -5.21 -2.92
CA LYS A 240 32.29 -4.87 -3.32
C LYS A 240 32.34 -4.03 -4.60
N LEU A 241 31.22 -3.91 -5.31
CA LEU A 241 31.12 -3.10 -6.51
C LEU A 241 31.14 -1.61 -6.15
N ASP A 242 31.62 -0.78 -7.06
CA ASP A 242 31.46 0.66 -6.94
C ASP A 242 29.99 1.08 -7.12
N HIS A 243 29.68 2.30 -6.81
CA HIS A 243 28.30 2.82 -6.80
C HIS A 243 27.58 2.62 -8.15
N GLU A 244 28.24 2.92 -9.27
CA GLU A 244 27.65 2.80 -10.61
C GLU A 244 27.29 1.34 -10.94
N HIS A 245 28.21 0.41 -10.61
CA HIS A 245 27.94 -1.01 -10.81
C HIS A 245 26.88 -1.56 -9.85
N GLN A 246 26.78 -1.03 -8.63
CA GLN A 246 25.69 -1.36 -7.70
C GLN A 246 24.32 -0.92 -8.26
N ILE A 247 24.21 0.29 -8.81
CA ILE A 247 22.99 0.78 -9.48
C ILE A 247 22.63 -0.11 -10.67
N THR A 248 23.60 -0.42 -11.53
CA THR A 248 23.38 -1.32 -12.67
C THR A 248 22.88 -2.69 -12.22
N LYS A 249 23.42 -3.21 -11.12
CA LYS A 249 23.00 -4.48 -10.54
C LYS A 249 21.57 -4.42 -10.00
N CYS A 250 21.21 -3.32 -9.29
CA CYS A 250 19.83 -3.07 -8.85
C CYS A 250 18.86 -3.08 -10.03
N VAL A 251 19.18 -2.36 -11.09
CA VAL A 251 18.35 -2.30 -12.31
C VAL A 251 18.18 -3.69 -12.93
N SER A 252 19.25 -4.49 -12.99
CA SER A 252 19.17 -5.87 -13.45
C SER A 252 18.22 -6.72 -12.60
N TYR A 253 18.30 -6.60 -11.27
CA TYR A 253 17.40 -7.32 -10.34
C TYR A 253 15.96 -6.87 -10.48
N ILE A 254 15.71 -5.56 -10.57
CA ILE A 254 14.36 -5.02 -10.78
C ILE A 254 13.77 -5.51 -12.10
N ASN A 255 14.54 -5.48 -13.18
CA ASN A 255 14.11 -5.99 -14.49
C ASN A 255 13.79 -7.51 -14.44
N GLN A 256 14.56 -8.31 -13.70
CA GLN A 256 14.25 -9.73 -13.49
C GLN A 256 12.92 -9.90 -12.75
N ILE A 257 12.68 -9.12 -11.68
CA ILE A 257 11.41 -9.13 -10.93
C ILE A 257 10.25 -8.73 -11.86
N ILE A 258 10.40 -7.66 -12.64
CA ILE A 258 9.36 -7.18 -13.56
C ILE A 258 9.05 -8.22 -14.63
N ASN A 259 10.06 -8.85 -15.21
CA ASN A 259 9.86 -9.91 -16.21
C ASN A 259 9.14 -11.13 -15.63
N ALA A 260 9.39 -11.43 -14.35
CA ALA A 260 8.72 -12.52 -13.65
C ALA A 260 7.29 -12.16 -13.23
N HIS A 261 7.08 -11.00 -12.58
CA HIS A 261 5.82 -10.61 -11.91
C HIS A 261 5.03 -9.52 -12.60
N SER A 262 5.50 -9.00 -13.73
CA SER A 262 4.89 -7.89 -14.46
C SER A 262 5.05 -6.51 -13.82
N PHE A 263 5.28 -6.39 -12.52
CA PHE A 263 5.53 -5.12 -11.83
C PHE A 263 6.18 -5.33 -10.45
N LEU A 264 6.77 -4.26 -9.93
CA LEU A 264 7.33 -4.16 -8.58
C LEU A 264 6.55 -3.15 -7.76
N LEU A 265 6.10 -3.52 -6.57
CA LEU A 265 5.49 -2.64 -5.58
C LEU A 265 6.47 -2.39 -4.43
N ILE A 266 6.77 -1.13 -4.16
CA ILE A 266 7.62 -0.68 -3.05
C ILE A 266 6.73 0.01 -2.01
N GLU A 267 6.75 -0.49 -0.78
CA GLU A 267 6.18 0.20 0.38
C GLU A 267 7.28 1.03 1.03
N ASP A 268 7.26 2.34 0.80
CA ASP A 268 8.27 3.28 1.28
C ASP A 268 7.87 3.89 2.63
N GLU A 269 8.77 3.76 3.61
CA GLU A 269 8.66 4.40 4.92
C GLU A 269 9.70 5.54 5.05
N MET A 270 9.69 6.51 4.14
CA MET A 270 10.58 7.68 4.11
C MET A 270 12.05 7.38 3.76
N SER A 271 12.28 6.39 2.90
CA SER A 271 13.63 6.07 2.41
C SER A 271 13.80 6.37 0.94
N PHE A 272 12.79 6.05 0.13
CA PHE A 272 12.77 6.42 -1.28
C PHE A 272 12.41 7.91 -1.45
N VAL A 273 11.38 8.38 -0.75
CA VAL A 273 11.05 9.79 -0.62
C VAL A 273 11.32 10.20 0.83
N SER A 274 12.28 11.09 1.03
CA SER A 274 12.69 11.57 2.35
C SER A 274 11.59 12.42 2.99
N TYR A 275 11.69 12.64 4.31
CA TYR A 275 10.78 13.47 5.10
C TYR A 275 10.51 14.86 4.50
N ASP A 276 11.50 15.44 3.86
CA ASP A 276 11.42 16.76 3.23
C ASP A 276 10.91 16.73 1.77
N GLY A 277 10.47 15.59 1.28
CA GLY A 277 9.96 15.41 -0.08
C GLY A 277 11.03 15.23 -1.16
N THR A 278 12.31 15.09 -0.79
CA THR A 278 13.39 14.81 -1.73
C THR A 278 13.41 13.32 -2.08
N ILE A 279 13.52 12.98 -3.36
CA ILE A 279 13.72 11.59 -3.80
C ILE A 279 15.20 11.21 -3.57
N SER A 280 15.46 10.01 -3.05
CA SER A 280 16.82 9.52 -2.80
C SER A 280 17.65 9.50 -4.08
N GLU A 281 18.96 9.82 -4.00
CA GLU A 281 19.83 9.86 -5.18
C GLU A 281 19.87 8.50 -5.88
N TRP A 282 20.06 7.42 -5.13
CA TRP A 282 20.03 6.07 -5.71
C TRP A 282 18.68 5.73 -6.38
N GLY A 283 17.56 6.25 -5.86
CA GLY A 283 16.23 6.07 -6.45
C GLY A 283 16.10 6.80 -7.79
N LYS A 284 16.61 8.03 -7.88
CA LYS A 284 16.69 8.83 -9.12
C LYS A 284 17.54 8.11 -10.18
N GLU A 285 18.72 7.64 -9.78
CA GLU A 285 19.65 6.94 -10.66
C GLU A 285 19.05 5.64 -11.21
N ILE A 286 18.39 4.84 -10.37
CA ILE A 286 17.70 3.61 -10.80
C ILE A 286 16.59 3.91 -11.81
N ILE A 287 15.69 4.87 -11.52
CA ILE A 287 14.57 5.18 -12.41
C ILE A 287 15.03 5.74 -13.74
N SER A 288 16.10 6.55 -13.72
CA SER A 288 16.65 7.18 -14.92
C SER A 288 17.63 6.30 -15.70
N HIS A 289 18.00 5.14 -15.16
CA HIS A 289 19.03 4.29 -15.74
C HIS A 289 18.66 3.83 -17.18
N PRO A 290 19.60 3.89 -18.16
CA PRO A 290 19.31 3.52 -19.55
C PRO A 290 18.81 2.08 -19.75
N ALA A 291 19.28 1.15 -18.92
CA ALA A 291 18.87 -0.26 -18.98
C ALA A 291 17.54 -0.56 -18.27
N MET A 292 16.89 0.45 -17.65
CA MET A 292 15.59 0.28 -17.02
C MET A 292 14.49 0.09 -18.08
N ILE A 293 13.55 -0.80 -17.85
CA ILE A 293 12.42 -1.06 -18.76
C ILE A 293 11.61 0.23 -18.97
N ASP A 294 11.41 0.62 -20.23
CA ASP A 294 10.66 1.81 -20.64
C ASP A 294 9.14 1.58 -20.62
N SER A 295 8.64 1.29 -19.43
CA SER A 295 7.19 1.18 -19.18
C SER A 295 6.90 1.33 -17.69
N LEU A 296 5.66 1.73 -17.36
CA LEU A 296 5.22 1.87 -15.97
C LEU A 296 5.13 0.50 -15.29
N LYS A 297 6.16 0.15 -14.54
CA LYS A 297 6.32 -1.16 -13.86
C LYS A 297 6.76 -1.05 -12.40
N ILE A 298 7.20 0.13 -11.95
CA ILE A 298 7.59 0.38 -10.57
C ILE A 298 6.49 1.23 -9.92
N PHE A 299 5.91 0.70 -8.85
CA PHE A 299 4.86 1.37 -8.09
C PHE A 299 5.33 1.57 -6.66
N ILE A 300 5.26 2.81 -6.18
CA ILE A 300 5.79 3.20 -4.88
C ILE A 300 4.66 3.78 -4.04
N SER A 301 4.38 3.12 -2.92
CA SER A 301 3.47 3.62 -1.89
C SER A 301 4.26 4.41 -0.88
N SER A 302 4.33 5.73 -1.00
CA SER A 302 5.08 6.59 -0.08
C SER A 302 4.18 7.31 0.92
N ARG A 303 4.71 7.59 2.10
CA ARG A 303 4.04 8.43 3.10
C ARG A 303 4.24 9.91 2.82
N VAL A 304 5.25 10.22 2.04
CA VAL A 304 5.69 11.59 1.77
C VAL A 304 5.43 11.92 0.31
N LYS A 305 4.88 13.10 0.07
CA LYS A 305 4.70 13.68 -1.26
C LYS A 305 6.06 14.19 -1.76
N PRO A 306 6.53 13.77 -2.94
CA PRO A 306 7.72 14.35 -3.54
C PRO A 306 7.54 15.85 -3.81
N ARG A 307 8.63 16.62 -3.67
CA ARG A 307 8.64 18.04 -4.06
C ARG A 307 8.36 18.21 -5.55
N TYR A 308 7.71 19.28 -5.90
CA TYR A 308 7.43 19.61 -7.31
C TYR A 308 8.71 19.72 -8.15
N SER A 309 9.80 20.28 -7.59
CA SER A 309 11.11 20.36 -8.25
C SER A 309 11.67 18.98 -8.62
N GLU A 310 11.50 17.98 -7.75
CA GLU A 310 11.92 16.60 -8.00
C GLU A 310 11.12 15.99 -9.16
N LEU A 311 9.81 16.13 -9.14
CA LEU A 311 8.93 15.60 -10.19
C LEU A 311 9.18 16.27 -11.55
N ARG A 312 9.48 17.57 -11.55
CA ARG A 312 9.84 18.28 -12.78
C ARG A 312 11.19 17.85 -13.35
N ALA A 313 12.14 17.51 -12.48
CA ALA A 313 13.47 17.03 -12.90
C ALA A 313 13.44 15.59 -13.41
N TYR A 314 12.49 14.77 -12.95
CA TYR A 314 12.36 13.35 -13.28
C TYR A 314 10.98 13.04 -13.89
N PRO A 315 10.71 13.45 -15.14
CA PRO A 315 9.39 13.29 -15.77
C PRO A 315 8.99 11.83 -16.03
N GLN A 316 9.91 10.85 -15.84
CA GLN A 316 9.59 9.41 -15.85
C GLN A 316 8.76 8.97 -14.62
N ILE A 317 8.57 9.86 -13.63
CA ILE A 317 7.83 9.60 -12.41
C ILE A 317 6.45 10.26 -12.51
N ILE A 318 5.39 9.46 -12.45
CA ILE A 318 4.03 9.96 -12.17
C ILE A 318 3.87 10.06 -10.66
N HIS A 319 3.24 11.12 -10.19
CA HIS A 319 2.89 11.26 -8.79
C HIS A 319 1.40 11.54 -8.63
N ILE A 320 0.76 10.80 -7.72
CA ILE A 320 -0.63 11.01 -7.30
C ILE A 320 -0.67 11.12 -5.78
N ASN A 321 -1.28 12.20 -5.27
CA ASN A 321 -1.47 12.37 -3.84
C ASN A 321 -2.89 11.99 -3.43
N LEU A 322 -3.05 11.08 -2.47
CA LEU A 322 -4.35 10.70 -1.94
C LEU A 322 -4.78 11.59 -0.79
N SER A 323 -5.80 12.38 -1.03
CA SER A 323 -6.50 13.16 0.00
C SER A 323 -7.24 12.27 1.02
N GLY A 324 -7.82 12.83 2.07
CA GLY A 324 -8.77 12.13 2.95
C GLY A 324 -10.04 11.71 2.18
N PHE A 325 -10.72 10.65 2.64
CA PHE A 325 -12.03 10.30 2.09
C PHE A 325 -13.07 11.37 2.44
N THR A 326 -13.85 11.79 1.47
CA THR A 326 -15.02 12.64 1.70
C THR A 326 -16.07 11.90 2.55
N LYS A 327 -17.01 12.62 3.15
CA LYS A 327 -18.11 12.00 3.92
C LYS A 327 -18.91 11.02 3.06
N ASP A 328 -19.16 11.37 1.80
CA ASP A 328 -19.92 10.52 0.87
C ASP A 328 -19.15 9.24 0.49
N GLU A 329 -17.84 9.34 0.29
CA GLU A 329 -17.00 8.16 0.04
C GLU A 329 -16.97 7.24 1.26
N ARG A 330 -16.81 7.80 2.46
CA ARG A 330 -16.89 7.02 3.71
C ARG A 330 -18.23 6.33 3.86
N LYS A 331 -19.33 7.04 3.57
CA LYS A 331 -20.69 6.47 3.62
C LYS A 331 -20.85 5.32 2.64
N ARG A 332 -20.41 5.50 1.40
CA ARG A 332 -20.44 4.42 0.38
C ARG A 332 -19.59 3.21 0.82
N LEU A 333 -18.41 3.44 1.35
CA LEU A 333 -17.54 2.38 1.83
C LEU A 333 -18.20 1.62 2.99
N PHE A 334 -18.72 2.33 3.99
CA PHE A 334 -19.38 1.73 5.15
C PHE A 334 -20.60 0.88 4.75
N VAL A 335 -21.46 1.40 3.88
CA VAL A 335 -22.63 0.66 3.37
C VAL A 335 -22.20 -0.58 2.59
N ASN A 336 -21.14 -0.51 1.78
CA ASN A 336 -20.63 -1.68 1.08
C ASN A 336 -20.03 -2.72 2.02
N CYS A 337 -19.33 -2.29 3.07
CA CYS A 337 -18.88 -3.19 4.15
C CYS A 337 -20.09 -3.90 4.81
N CYS A 338 -21.14 -3.13 5.13
CA CYS A 338 -22.36 -3.70 5.71
C CYS A 338 -22.98 -4.77 4.80
N ARG A 339 -23.06 -4.52 3.50
CA ARG A 339 -23.56 -5.51 2.52
C ARG A 339 -22.71 -6.76 2.47
N TYR A 340 -21.39 -6.59 2.44
CA TYR A 340 -20.46 -7.74 2.42
C TYR A 340 -20.58 -8.61 3.67
N TYR A 341 -20.65 -7.98 4.85
CA TYR A 341 -20.77 -8.68 6.13
C TYR A 341 -22.21 -9.09 6.48
N ASN A 342 -23.16 -8.77 5.62
CA ASN A 342 -24.60 -9.06 5.81
C ASN A 342 -25.19 -8.39 7.06
N VAL A 343 -24.78 -7.14 7.30
CA VAL A 343 -25.24 -6.28 8.40
C VAL A 343 -26.28 -5.30 7.88
N GLN A 344 -27.42 -5.21 8.56
CA GLN A 344 -28.48 -4.25 8.25
C GLN A 344 -28.48 -3.12 9.27
N LEU A 345 -28.41 -1.89 8.79
CA LEU A 345 -28.42 -0.66 9.60
C LEU A 345 -29.43 0.33 9.02
N ASN A 346 -30.00 1.15 9.89
CA ASN A 346 -30.75 2.32 9.48
C ASN A 346 -29.80 3.50 9.17
N ASP A 347 -30.30 4.51 8.47
CA ASP A 347 -29.50 5.67 8.04
C ASP A 347 -28.86 6.42 9.22
N SER A 348 -29.57 6.54 10.34
CA SER A 348 -29.05 7.24 11.52
C SER A 348 -27.88 6.49 12.15
N ASP A 349 -27.87 5.15 12.11
CA ASP A 349 -26.76 4.34 12.58
C ASP A 349 -25.55 4.47 11.64
N VAL A 350 -25.80 4.47 10.33
CA VAL A 350 -24.77 4.69 9.30
C VAL A 350 -24.10 6.06 9.53
N ASP A 351 -24.89 7.12 9.63
CA ASP A 351 -24.37 8.48 9.81
C ASP A 351 -23.59 8.62 11.13
N PHE A 352 -24.07 7.96 12.21
CA PHE A 352 -23.35 7.94 13.49
C PHE A 352 -21.90 7.45 13.36
N PHE A 353 -21.68 6.33 12.64
CA PHE A 353 -20.33 5.78 12.47
C PHE A 353 -19.49 6.59 11.46
N VAL A 354 -20.09 7.00 10.34
CA VAL A 354 -19.42 7.76 9.29
C VAL A 354 -18.90 9.12 9.77
N ASP A 355 -19.65 9.78 10.67
CA ASP A 355 -19.26 11.08 11.24
C ASP A 355 -18.14 10.96 12.28
N ARG A 356 -18.02 9.81 12.96
CA ARG A 356 -17.04 9.61 14.03
C ARG A 356 -15.79 8.87 13.61
N LEU A 357 -15.87 8.03 12.57
CA LEU A 357 -14.75 7.22 12.09
C LEU A 357 -14.18 7.86 10.81
N GLN A 358 -13.33 8.86 10.98
CA GLN A 358 -12.83 9.69 9.87
C GLN A 358 -11.43 9.30 9.42
N SER A 359 -10.68 8.51 10.20
CA SER A 359 -9.25 8.35 10.04
C SER A 359 -8.86 7.40 8.89
N SER A 360 -9.56 6.29 8.71
CA SER A 360 -9.17 5.30 7.70
C SER A 360 -10.31 4.38 7.27
N PRO A 361 -10.26 3.82 6.05
CA PRO A 361 -11.14 2.73 5.61
C PRO A 361 -11.19 1.55 6.58
N GLN A 362 -10.06 1.25 7.20
CA GLN A 362 -9.91 0.13 8.15
C GLN A 362 -10.78 0.28 9.39
N GLN A 363 -10.94 1.50 9.91
CA GLN A 363 -11.84 1.76 11.04
C GLN A 363 -13.30 1.46 10.70
N LEU A 364 -13.74 1.85 9.50
CA LEU A 364 -15.09 1.61 9.03
C LEU A 364 -15.36 0.10 8.87
N GLU A 365 -14.42 -0.64 8.29
CA GLU A 365 -14.54 -2.09 8.18
C GLU A 365 -14.57 -2.77 9.55
N GLN A 366 -13.70 -2.39 10.46
CA GLN A 366 -13.66 -2.94 11.82
C GLN A 366 -14.95 -2.65 12.59
N ALA A 367 -15.53 -1.47 12.43
CA ALA A 367 -16.83 -1.15 13.03
C ALA A 367 -17.93 -2.09 12.53
N VAL A 368 -17.97 -2.38 11.24
CA VAL A 368 -18.96 -3.31 10.68
C VAL A 368 -18.74 -4.75 11.18
N ARG A 369 -17.49 -5.18 11.31
CA ARG A 369 -17.16 -6.49 11.91
C ARG A 369 -17.67 -6.57 13.35
N GLU A 370 -17.42 -5.54 14.14
CA GLU A 370 -17.86 -5.49 15.54
C GLU A 370 -19.39 -5.47 15.67
N ILE A 371 -20.09 -4.74 14.79
CA ILE A 371 -21.53 -4.75 14.72
C ILE A 371 -22.06 -6.15 14.40
N LYS A 372 -21.43 -6.85 13.45
CA LYS A 372 -21.78 -8.22 13.09
C LYS A 372 -21.61 -9.20 14.24
N ASP A 373 -20.48 -9.09 14.95
CA ASP A 373 -20.11 -10.05 15.99
C ASP A 373 -20.86 -9.81 17.31
N LYS A 374 -21.20 -8.55 17.61
CA LYS A 374 -21.83 -8.17 18.88
C LYS A 374 -23.24 -7.58 18.70
N ASN A 375 -23.38 -6.40 18.18
CA ASN A 375 -24.55 -5.66 17.68
C ASN A 375 -24.24 -4.15 17.57
N VAL A 376 -25.15 -3.38 16.94
CA VAL A 376 -25.04 -1.92 16.75
C VAL A 376 -24.90 -1.15 18.08
N ARG A 377 -25.72 -1.51 19.09
CA ARG A 377 -25.71 -0.82 20.39
C ARG A 377 -24.37 -0.97 21.10
N PHE A 378 -23.78 -2.15 21.02
CA PHE A 378 -22.46 -2.41 21.61
C PHE A 378 -21.36 -1.64 20.88
N ALA A 379 -21.32 -1.69 19.55
CA ALA A 379 -20.34 -0.95 18.74
C ALA A 379 -20.43 0.57 18.95
N LYS A 380 -21.65 1.13 19.11
CA LYS A 380 -21.83 2.54 19.51
C LYS A 380 -21.26 2.86 20.88
N LYS A 381 -21.42 1.95 21.85
CA LYS A 381 -20.86 2.12 23.19
C LYS A 381 -19.33 2.06 23.18
N ASP A 382 -18.78 1.22 22.30
CA ASP A 382 -17.33 0.97 22.14
C ASP A 382 -16.66 1.90 21.12
N ILE A 383 -17.33 2.95 20.68
CA ILE A 383 -16.86 3.88 19.63
C ILE A 383 -15.48 4.45 19.92
N LYS A 384 -15.12 4.65 21.20
CA LYS A 384 -13.80 5.15 21.60
C LYS A 384 -12.67 4.19 21.19
N ASN A 385 -12.89 2.89 21.34
CA ASN A 385 -11.90 1.88 20.93
C ASN A 385 -11.78 1.81 19.40
N LEU A 386 -12.90 1.96 18.68
CA LEU A 386 -12.88 2.04 17.22
C LEU A 386 -12.13 3.28 16.72
N ILE A 387 -12.28 4.41 17.39
CA ILE A 387 -11.50 5.62 17.10
C ILE A 387 -10.01 5.38 17.40
N ALA A 388 -9.70 4.71 18.51
CA ALA A 388 -8.32 4.43 18.93
C ALA A 388 -7.53 3.57 17.93
N ILE A 389 -8.17 2.79 17.05
CA ILE A 389 -7.50 2.09 15.94
C ILE A 389 -6.77 3.09 15.02
N GLY A 390 -7.34 4.27 14.81
CA GLY A 390 -6.68 5.37 14.10
C GLY A 390 -5.52 5.98 14.86
N ASP A 391 -5.57 5.95 16.18
CA ASP A 391 -4.57 6.58 17.05
C ASP A 391 -3.18 5.95 16.91
N GLU A 392 -3.09 4.65 16.62
CA GLU A 392 -1.81 3.99 16.32
C GLU A 392 -1.14 4.59 15.07
N VAL A 393 -1.93 4.93 14.07
CA VAL A 393 -1.45 5.57 12.84
C VAL A 393 -0.95 6.98 13.14
N PHE A 394 -1.72 7.77 13.89
CA PHE A 394 -1.37 9.15 14.21
C PHE A 394 -0.24 9.26 15.23
N SER A 395 -0.13 8.32 16.17
CA SER A 395 1.01 8.24 17.08
C SER A 395 2.34 8.07 16.32
N ARG A 396 2.34 7.33 15.22
CA ARG A 396 3.51 7.23 14.34
C ARG A 396 3.83 8.56 13.68
N VAL A 397 2.82 9.29 13.18
CA VAL A 397 3.02 10.64 12.60
C VAL A 397 3.67 11.56 13.64
N ILE A 398 3.13 11.62 14.84
CA ILE A 398 3.69 12.45 15.93
C ILE A 398 5.09 11.96 16.34
N SER A 399 5.37 10.66 16.24
CA SER A 399 6.70 10.14 16.55
C SER A 399 7.80 10.66 15.60
N TRP A 400 7.44 11.10 14.41
CA TRP A 400 8.38 11.72 13.47
C TRP A 400 8.86 13.09 13.93
N PHE A 401 8.08 13.77 14.77
CA PHE A 401 8.43 15.06 15.38
C PHE A 401 9.23 14.90 16.68
N LYS A 402 9.46 13.65 17.16
CA LYS A 402 10.27 13.41 18.35
C LYS A 402 11.71 13.86 18.12
N GLY A 403 12.16 14.82 18.92
CA GLY A 403 13.48 15.44 18.77
C GLY A 403 13.47 16.80 18.04
N ASP A 404 12.34 17.19 17.44
CA ASP A 404 12.11 18.55 16.93
C ASP A 404 10.96 19.20 17.70
N GLU A 405 11.30 19.91 18.77
CA GLU A 405 10.33 20.59 19.63
C GLU A 405 9.56 21.68 18.87
N THR A 406 10.18 22.31 17.87
CA THR A 406 9.52 23.33 17.04
C THR A 406 8.43 22.70 16.19
N ALA A 407 8.72 21.56 15.54
CA ALA A 407 7.72 20.84 14.74
C ALA A 407 6.56 20.34 15.61
N LEU A 408 6.85 19.81 16.79
CA LEU A 408 5.81 19.37 17.73
C LEU A 408 4.97 20.54 18.22
N THR A 409 5.58 21.69 18.50
CA THR A 409 4.88 22.91 18.93
C THR A 409 3.98 23.44 17.81
N LEU A 410 4.47 23.50 16.56
CA LEU A 410 3.65 23.87 15.41
C LEU A 410 2.43 22.95 15.26
N ALA A 411 2.62 21.63 15.36
CA ALA A 411 1.51 20.69 15.30
C ALA A 411 0.47 20.92 16.41
N LYS A 412 0.90 21.26 17.62
CA LYS A 412 0.01 21.61 18.75
C LYS A 412 -0.74 22.93 18.49
N VAL A 413 -0.06 23.96 17.96
CA VAL A 413 -0.69 25.24 17.57
C VAL A 413 -1.79 24.97 16.54
N LEU A 414 -1.47 24.26 15.47
CA LEU A 414 -2.45 23.91 14.44
C LEU A 414 -3.60 23.04 14.96
N ALA A 415 -3.34 22.19 15.94
CA ALA A 415 -4.40 21.40 16.59
C ALA A 415 -5.29 22.25 17.49
N GLU A 416 -4.76 23.29 18.14
CA GLU A 416 -5.52 24.19 19.04
C GLU A 416 -6.43 25.13 18.25
N VAL A 417 -5.90 25.74 17.18
CA VAL A 417 -6.60 26.81 16.45
C VAL A 417 -7.50 26.28 15.33
N ASP A 418 -7.39 24.99 14.98
CA ASP A 418 -8.08 24.31 13.87
C ASP A 418 -7.72 24.83 12.47
N MET A 419 -7.68 26.13 12.23
CA MET A 419 -7.27 26.76 10.98
C MET A 419 -6.53 28.07 11.26
N ILE A 420 -5.42 28.31 10.57
CA ILE A 420 -4.58 29.51 10.77
C ILE A 420 -4.11 30.06 9.42
N SER A 421 -4.03 31.40 9.30
CA SER A 421 -3.44 32.04 8.11
C SER A 421 -1.92 32.08 8.19
N PHE A 422 -1.25 32.17 7.04
CA PHE A 422 0.20 32.38 7.00
C PHE A 422 0.62 33.69 7.67
N ASP A 423 -0.17 34.77 7.51
CA ASP A 423 0.09 36.05 8.15
C ASP A 423 0.05 35.95 9.69
N LEU A 424 -0.85 35.13 10.24
CA LEU A 424 -0.94 34.90 11.68
C LEU A 424 0.21 34.03 12.17
N LEU A 425 0.65 33.06 11.38
CA LEU A 425 1.86 32.29 11.69
C LEU A 425 3.11 33.15 11.69
N GLU A 426 3.27 34.07 10.72
CA GLU A 426 4.38 35.01 10.67
C GLU A 426 4.41 35.90 11.91
N GLN A 427 3.27 36.46 12.33
CA GLN A 427 3.17 37.27 13.56
C GLN A 427 3.43 36.45 14.83
N LEU A 428 3.03 35.18 14.85
CA LEU A 428 3.22 34.31 16.00
C LEU A 428 4.68 33.94 16.22
N TYR A 429 5.43 33.72 15.13
CA TYR A 429 6.80 33.20 15.20
C TYR A 429 7.89 34.22 14.86
N GLU A 430 7.52 35.38 14.28
CA GLU A 430 8.44 36.49 13.99
C GLU A 430 9.77 36.07 13.32
N GLU A 431 10.91 36.23 14.01
CA GLU A 431 12.24 35.87 13.48
C GLU A 431 12.40 34.36 13.19
N ASP A 432 11.65 33.50 13.85
CA ASP A 432 11.66 32.06 13.63
C ASP A 432 10.78 31.62 12.45
N TYR A 433 10.02 32.53 11.82
CA TYR A 433 9.08 32.21 10.75
C TYR A 433 9.70 31.45 9.56
N PRO A 434 10.92 31.74 9.09
CA PRO A 434 11.52 30.94 7.98
C PRO A 434 11.67 29.45 8.31
N LYS A 435 11.91 29.11 9.59
CA LYS A 435 11.94 27.71 10.05
C LYS A 435 10.54 27.11 10.08
N ILE A 436 9.54 27.89 10.46
CA ILE A 436 8.14 27.46 10.44
C ILE A 436 7.64 27.21 9.03
N GLU A 437 7.98 28.08 8.08
CA GLU A 437 7.65 27.88 6.66
C GLU A 437 8.24 26.57 6.13
N GLN A 438 9.47 26.25 6.47
CA GLN A 438 10.08 24.95 6.13
C GLN A 438 9.32 23.78 6.77
N LEU A 439 8.88 23.91 8.03
CA LEU A 439 8.09 22.88 8.70
C LEU A 439 6.70 22.73 8.08
N VAL A 440 6.05 23.82 7.67
CA VAL A 440 4.78 23.78 6.93
C VAL A 440 4.96 22.99 5.63
N ASN A 441 6.03 23.25 4.87
CA ASN A 441 6.35 22.49 3.66
C ASN A 441 6.57 20.98 3.96
N ASN A 442 7.21 20.66 5.09
CA ASN A 442 7.39 19.28 5.51
C ASN A 442 6.05 18.63 5.89
N PHE A 443 5.18 19.34 6.59
CA PHE A 443 3.84 18.85 6.95
C PHE A 443 2.95 18.66 5.71
N GLU A 444 3.05 19.56 4.72
CA GLU A 444 2.42 19.37 3.42
C GLU A 444 2.94 18.09 2.74
N SER A 445 4.25 17.89 2.72
CA SER A 445 4.87 16.69 2.15
C SER A 445 4.40 15.41 2.85
N LEU A 446 4.15 15.47 4.15
CA LEU A 446 3.55 14.37 4.93
C LEU A 446 2.05 14.18 4.69
N SER A 447 1.41 15.04 3.88
CA SER A 447 -0.04 15.04 3.64
C SER A 447 -0.88 15.14 4.93
N ILE A 448 -0.39 15.91 5.91
CA ILE A 448 -1.07 16.19 7.18
C ILE A 448 -1.59 17.62 7.28
N LEU A 449 -1.44 18.43 6.24
CA LEU A 449 -2.03 19.75 6.11
C LEU A 449 -3.10 19.78 5.02
N ASP A 450 -4.16 20.52 5.30
CA ASP A 450 -5.19 20.91 4.35
C ASP A 450 -5.10 22.43 4.13
N PHE A 451 -5.24 22.88 2.88
CA PHE A 451 -5.18 24.29 2.49
C PHE A 451 -6.57 24.81 2.18
N TYR A 452 -6.88 26.02 2.62
CA TYR A 452 -8.19 26.65 2.47
C TYR A 452 -8.09 28.09 1.99
N GLY A 453 -9.18 28.57 1.39
CA GLY A 453 -9.33 29.94 0.93
C GLY A 453 -8.73 30.22 -0.46
N PRO A 454 -8.96 31.41 -1.01
CA PRO A 454 -8.39 31.82 -2.28
C PRO A 454 -6.85 31.85 -2.20
N GLY A 455 -6.19 31.10 -3.08
CA GLY A 455 -4.73 30.98 -3.08
C GLY A 455 -4.13 30.09 -2.01
N GLY A 456 -4.96 29.40 -1.18
CA GLY A 456 -4.46 28.49 -0.13
C GLY A 456 -3.84 29.22 1.07
N ASN A 457 -4.26 30.44 1.37
CA ASN A 457 -3.66 31.30 2.41
C ASN A 457 -3.89 30.81 3.84
N ASN A 458 -4.79 29.87 4.04
CA ASN A 458 -5.08 29.28 5.36
C ASN A 458 -4.70 27.81 5.36
N ILE A 459 -4.15 27.35 6.47
CA ILE A 459 -3.78 25.95 6.68
C ILE A 459 -4.49 25.39 7.91
N SER A 460 -4.80 24.10 7.84
CA SER A 460 -5.35 23.33 8.95
C SER A 460 -4.61 22.00 9.05
N LEU A 461 -4.42 21.52 10.26
CA LEU A 461 -3.92 20.17 10.46
C LEU A 461 -5.01 19.16 10.14
N ASP A 462 -4.63 18.02 9.52
CA ASP A 462 -5.56 16.92 9.28
C ASP A 462 -6.39 16.58 10.53
N GLY A 463 -7.70 16.46 10.36
CA GLY A 463 -8.63 16.31 11.49
C GLY A 463 -8.31 15.09 12.37
N GLY A 464 -7.81 14.00 11.80
CA GLY A 464 -7.42 12.82 12.59
C GLY A 464 -6.16 13.04 13.42
N VAL A 465 -5.16 13.76 12.88
CA VAL A 465 -3.93 14.14 13.60
C VAL A 465 -4.27 15.15 14.71
N SER A 466 -5.07 16.15 14.39
CA SER A 466 -5.55 17.17 15.35
C SER A 466 -6.30 16.53 16.52
N ASP A 467 -7.26 15.66 16.22
CA ASP A 467 -8.02 14.93 17.25
C ASP A 467 -7.13 14.00 18.09
N TYR A 468 -6.11 13.38 17.49
CA TYR A 468 -5.15 12.56 18.23
C TYR A 468 -4.33 13.41 19.22
N ILE A 469 -3.79 14.57 18.78
CA ILE A 469 -3.03 15.49 19.62
C ILE A 469 -3.86 15.90 20.84
N ARG A 470 -5.12 16.30 20.62
CA ARG A 470 -6.05 16.71 21.71
C ARG A 470 -6.34 15.56 22.68
N ARG A 471 -6.60 14.35 22.19
CA ARG A 471 -6.87 13.18 23.03
C ARG A 471 -5.65 12.71 23.82
N SER A 472 -4.46 12.85 23.23
CA SER A 472 -3.20 12.44 23.86
C SER A 472 -2.69 13.40 24.93
N LYS A 473 -3.46 14.48 25.22
CA LYS A 473 -3.08 15.52 26.18
C LYS A 473 -1.69 16.11 25.88
N LEU A 474 -1.40 16.25 24.60
CA LEU A 474 -0.24 17.01 24.16
C LEU A 474 -0.60 18.49 24.15
N ASP A 475 -0.81 19.06 25.35
CA ASP A 475 -1.28 20.42 25.51
C ASP A 475 -0.25 21.43 25.01
N LEU A 476 -0.74 22.55 24.48
CA LEU A 476 0.08 23.69 24.07
C LEU A 476 0.56 24.42 25.34
N ASP A 477 1.77 24.98 25.28
CA ASP A 477 2.30 25.83 26.35
C ASP A 477 1.31 26.99 26.63
N PRO A 478 0.93 27.25 27.89
CA PRO A 478 0.05 28.36 28.23
C PRO A 478 0.51 29.73 27.71
N ILE A 479 1.81 29.98 27.68
CA ILE A 479 2.36 31.25 27.13
C ILE A 479 2.05 31.36 25.63
N MET A 480 2.28 30.29 24.87
CA MET A 480 1.98 30.28 23.45
C MET A 480 0.46 30.44 23.21
N LYS A 481 -0.37 29.82 24.06
CA LYS A 481 -1.82 29.93 23.94
C LYS A 481 -2.29 31.38 24.19
N THR A 482 -1.80 32.05 25.23
CA THR A 482 -2.09 33.46 25.49
C THR A 482 -1.64 34.35 24.32
N ARG A 483 -0.45 34.10 23.76
CA ARG A 483 0.03 34.87 22.62
C ARG A 483 -0.86 34.72 21.38
N ILE A 484 -1.34 33.51 21.10
CA ILE A 484 -2.29 33.27 20.00
C ILE A 484 -3.59 34.06 20.25
N GLU A 485 -4.12 34.00 21.47
CA GLU A 485 -5.32 34.71 21.85
C GLU A 485 -5.15 36.23 21.67
N GLU A 486 -4.04 36.80 22.14
CA GLU A 486 -3.72 38.22 21.98
C GLU A 486 -3.63 38.67 20.50
N ILE A 487 -2.96 37.89 19.65
CA ILE A 487 -2.84 38.22 18.24
C ILE A 487 -4.21 38.15 17.55
N ILE A 488 -5.03 37.15 17.85
CA ILE A 488 -6.38 37.02 17.31
C ILE A 488 -7.26 38.19 17.77
N PHE A 489 -7.21 38.56 19.05
CA PHE A 489 -7.97 39.69 19.59
C PHE A 489 -7.57 41.02 18.93
N ASN A 490 -6.26 41.28 18.82
CA ASN A 490 -5.77 42.50 18.19
C ASN A 490 -6.21 42.61 16.73
N LYS A 491 -6.28 41.50 16.01
CA LYS A 491 -6.75 41.46 14.62
C LYS A 491 -8.26 41.69 14.51
N ILE A 492 -9.04 41.15 15.41
CA ILE A 492 -10.50 41.39 15.45
C ILE A 492 -10.80 42.86 15.74
N ASP A 493 -10.06 43.50 16.64
CA ASP A 493 -10.24 44.94 16.98
C ASP A 493 -9.78 45.86 15.84
N THR A 494 -8.88 45.44 14.98
CA THR A 494 -8.35 46.26 13.86
C THR A 494 -9.01 45.96 12.51
N ALA A 495 -9.77 44.89 12.40
CA ALA A 495 -10.40 44.46 11.16
C ALA A 495 -11.72 45.18 10.90
N GLU A 496 -11.65 46.48 10.51
CA GLU A 496 -12.83 47.16 9.98
C GLU A 496 -13.26 46.71 8.57
N ASP A 497 -12.41 45.99 7.79
CA ASP A 497 -12.69 45.70 6.37
C ASP A 497 -12.24 44.34 5.81
N ASP A 498 -11.68 43.38 6.56
CA ASP A 498 -11.16 42.14 5.97
C ASP A 498 -12.03 40.88 6.29
N LEU A 499 -12.92 40.56 5.31
CA LEU A 499 -13.82 39.41 5.34
C LEU A 499 -13.10 38.04 5.42
N GLY A 500 -11.82 37.95 5.11
CA GLY A 500 -11.03 36.72 5.12
C GLY A 500 -10.79 36.19 6.54
N GLU A 501 -10.44 37.07 7.47
CA GLU A 501 -10.17 36.71 8.87
C GLU A 501 -11.45 36.45 9.68
N LEU A 502 -12.54 37.17 9.35
CA LEU A 502 -13.87 36.88 9.88
C LEU A 502 -14.33 35.46 9.50
N SER A 503 -13.93 34.98 8.34
CA SER A 503 -14.26 33.61 7.88
C SER A 503 -13.60 32.53 8.74
N ILE A 504 -12.37 32.75 9.21
CA ILE A 504 -11.66 31.84 10.13
C ILE A 504 -12.40 31.73 11.45
N PHE A 505 -12.74 32.90 12.02
CA PHE A 505 -13.50 32.96 13.28
C PHE A 505 -14.90 32.31 13.15
N LEU A 506 -15.61 32.59 12.07
CA LEU A 506 -16.92 31.99 11.80
C LEU A 506 -16.84 30.48 11.56
N HIS A 507 -15.75 30.01 10.95
CA HIS A 507 -15.53 28.56 10.77
C HIS A 507 -15.34 27.87 12.12
N ASP A 508 -14.50 28.41 12.98
CA ASP A 508 -14.24 27.86 14.32
C ASP A 508 -15.49 27.93 15.19
N LEU A 509 -16.20 29.03 15.17
CA LEU A 509 -17.49 29.21 15.83
C LEU A 509 -18.51 28.16 15.38
N ARG A 510 -18.63 27.95 14.07
CA ARG A 510 -19.51 26.94 13.48
C ARG A 510 -19.13 25.51 13.93
N LYS A 511 -17.84 25.22 14.01
CA LYS A 511 -17.33 23.91 14.43
C LYS A 511 -17.60 23.68 15.91
N GLN A 512 -17.41 24.68 16.77
CA GLN A 512 -17.74 24.60 18.19
C GLN A 512 -19.23 24.39 18.43
N LEU A 513 -20.08 25.11 17.71
CA LEU A 513 -21.53 24.94 17.77
C LEU A 513 -21.96 23.52 17.33
N LEU A 514 -21.38 22.99 16.24
CA LEU A 514 -21.69 21.64 15.76
C LEU A 514 -21.18 20.54 16.70
N SER A 515 -20.11 20.80 17.46
CA SER A 515 -19.55 19.86 18.44
C SER A 515 -20.30 19.85 19.78
N GLY A 516 -21.29 20.75 20.00
CA GLY A 516 -22.04 20.88 21.23
C GLY A 516 -21.22 21.40 22.42
N LYS A 517 -20.03 21.95 22.18
CA LYS A 517 -19.22 22.63 23.17
C LYS A 517 -19.79 24.03 23.38
N GLY A 518 -20.09 24.38 24.62
CA GLY A 518 -20.45 25.74 24.98
C GLY A 518 -19.32 26.73 24.65
N PHE A 519 -19.67 27.99 24.38
CA PHE A 519 -18.72 29.03 24.07
C PHE A 519 -17.66 29.15 25.17
N ALA A 520 -16.40 28.87 24.83
CA ALA A 520 -15.27 29.19 25.71
C ALA A 520 -14.81 30.65 25.54
N TYR A 521 -15.31 31.34 24.51
CA TYR A 521 -14.99 32.74 24.25
C TYR A 521 -16.16 33.65 24.66
N VAL A 522 -15.89 34.55 25.59
CA VAL A 522 -16.77 35.66 25.89
C VAL A 522 -16.63 36.63 24.72
N MET A 523 -17.70 36.84 23.94
CA MET A 523 -17.71 37.96 22.98
C MET A 523 -17.35 39.24 23.69
N PRO A 524 -16.39 40.05 23.17
CA PRO A 524 -16.26 41.42 23.66
C PRO A 524 -17.61 42.10 23.46
N SER A 525 -18.11 42.72 24.48
CA SER A 525 -19.32 43.57 24.40
C SER A 525 -19.04 44.65 23.36
N ILE A 526 -19.74 44.60 22.21
CA ILE A 526 -19.84 45.67 21.25
C ILE A 526 -20.34 46.94 21.93
#